data_3d5ed286feb1ffd59b881403fdbf988b
#
_entry.id   3d5ed286feb1ffd59b881403fdbf988b
#
_cell.length_a   1.000
_cell.length_b   1.000
_cell.length_c   1.000
_cell.angle_alpha   90.00
_cell.angle_beta   90.00
_cell.angle_gamma   90.00
#
_symmetry.space_group_name_H-M   'P 1'
#
loop_
_entity.id
_entity.type
_entity.pdbx_description
1 polymer ?
#
loop_
_entity_poly.entity_id
_entity_poly.type
_entity_poly.pdbx_seq_one_letter_code
_entity_poly.pdbx_strand_id
1 'polypeptide(L)'
;MPPASFLGLLEELAVRAMLGLGQILDPISGEASINLEGAKYAIDLLGILEAKTKGNLEPAESAAVADLLQNLRLSFVQISKNPPTPEELLAASQARSGRGDGPGPGSVPEKDGAGPKIVL
;
A
#
# COMPACT_ATOMS: atom_id res chain seq x y z
N MET A 1 14.57 -12.94 0.98
CA MET A 1 13.26 -13.05 1.64
C MET A 1 13.39 -12.82 3.13
N PRO A 2 12.59 -11.93 3.70
CA PRO A 2 12.61 -11.77 5.16
C PRO A 2 12.01 -12.99 5.84
N PRO A 3 12.30 -13.21 7.12
CA PRO A 3 11.67 -14.30 7.86
C PRO A 3 10.16 -14.13 7.89
N ALA A 4 9.45 -15.23 7.90
CA ALA A 4 7.99 -15.21 8.01
C ALA A 4 7.58 -14.58 9.35
N SER A 5 6.56 -13.73 9.31
CA SER A 5 6.09 -13.05 10.50
C SER A 5 4.63 -12.64 10.31
N PHE A 6 3.96 -12.31 11.41
CA PHE A 6 2.61 -11.82 11.34
C PHE A 6 2.56 -10.49 10.58
N LEU A 7 3.52 -9.61 10.83
CA LEU A 7 3.59 -8.33 10.11
C LEU A 7 3.79 -8.55 8.62
N GLY A 8 4.58 -9.53 8.23
CA GLY A 8 4.76 -9.89 6.82
C GLY A 8 3.46 -10.32 6.17
N LEU A 9 2.64 -11.09 6.91
CA LEU A 9 1.33 -11.51 6.42
C LEU A 9 0.42 -10.30 6.21
N LEU A 10 0.43 -9.37 7.16
CA LEU A 10 -0.35 -8.14 7.04
C LEU A 10 0.08 -7.34 5.81
N GLU A 11 1.37 -7.26 5.57
CA GLU A 11 1.89 -6.52 4.41
C GLU A 11 1.42 -7.11 3.09
N GLU A 12 1.40 -8.43 2.98
CA GLU A 12 0.95 -9.06 1.75
C GLU A 12 -0.52 -8.77 1.47
N LEU A 13 -1.35 -8.81 2.50
CA LEU A 13 -2.76 -8.47 2.33
C LEU A 13 -2.94 -6.98 2.05
N ALA A 14 -2.12 -6.14 2.67
CA ALA A 14 -2.16 -4.70 2.43
C ALA A 14 -1.79 -4.37 0.98
N VAL A 15 -0.80 -5.05 0.43
CA VAL A 15 -0.40 -4.85 -0.97
C VAL A 15 -1.55 -5.18 -1.90
N ARG A 16 -2.27 -6.27 -1.63
CA ARG A 16 -3.44 -6.62 -2.45
C ARG A 16 -4.51 -5.54 -2.41
N ALA A 17 -4.77 -5.00 -1.22
CA ALA A 17 -5.74 -3.92 -1.08
C ALA A 17 -5.28 -2.68 -1.83
N MET A 18 -4.01 -2.31 -1.68
CA MET A 18 -3.47 -1.12 -2.33
C MET A 18 -3.45 -1.26 -3.86
N LEU A 19 -3.18 -2.45 -4.36
CA LEU A 19 -3.28 -2.70 -5.80
C LEU A 19 -4.70 -2.44 -6.30
N GLY A 20 -5.70 -2.95 -5.59
CA GLY A 20 -7.10 -2.75 -5.97
C GLY A 20 -7.56 -1.31 -5.83
N LEU A 21 -6.91 -0.52 -4.99
CA LEU A 21 -7.22 0.90 -4.82
C LEU A 21 -6.43 1.80 -5.77
N GLY A 22 -5.55 1.21 -6.58
CA GLY A 22 -4.75 1.98 -7.52
C GLY A 22 -3.61 2.75 -6.88
N GLN A 23 -3.27 2.44 -5.63
CA GLN A 23 -2.24 3.17 -4.88
C GLN A 23 -0.83 2.71 -5.21
N ILE A 24 -0.69 1.50 -5.74
CA ILE A 24 0.61 0.98 -6.19
C ILE A 24 0.44 0.40 -7.57
N LEU A 25 1.55 0.32 -8.30
CA LEU A 25 1.55 -0.22 -9.66
C LEU A 25 1.50 -1.74 -9.62
N ASP A 26 0.77 -2.32 -10.57
CA ASP A 26 0.77 -3.77 -10.78
C ASP A 26 2.18 -4.16 -11.24
N PRO A 27 2.85 -5.11 -10.56
CA PRO A 27 4.22 -5.47 -10.92
C PRO A 27 4.32 -6.16 -12.29
N ILE A 28 3.21 -6.70 -12.80
CA ILE A 28 3.22 -7.38 -14.09
C ILE A 28 2.99 -6.38 -15.23
N SER A 29 1.97 -5.52 -15.10
CA SER A 29 1.62 -4.57 -16.17
C SER A 29 2.35 -3.24 -16.05
N GLY A 30 2.83 -2.90 -14.85
CA GLY A 30 3.45 -1.60 -14.60
C GLY A 30 2.48 -0.45 -14.53
N GLU A 31 1.18 -0.72 -14.45
CA GLU A 31 0.14 0.28 -14.47
C GLU A 31 -0.69 0.26 -13.20
N ALA A 32 -1.25 1.41 -12.86
CA ALA A 32 -2.23 1.51 -11.79
C ALA A 32 -3.61 1.21 -12.35
N SER A 33 -4.43 0.48 -11.58
CA SER A 33 -5.81 0.20 -11.97
C SER A 33 -6.66 0.09 -10.71
N ILE A 34 -7.97 0.19 -10.89
CA ILE A 34 -8.92 0.12 -9.78
C ILE A 34 -9.67 -1.21 -9.87
N ASN A 35 -9.63 -1.96 -8.78
CA ASN A 35 -10.44 -3.17 -8.61
C ASN A 35 -11.00 -3.14 -7.19
N LEU A 36 -12.13 -2.48 -7.04
CA LEU A 36 -12.74 -2.27 -5.72
C LEU A 36 -13.18 -3.57 -5.09
N GLU A 37 -13.63 -4.53 -5.87
CA GLU A 37 -14.00 -5.85 -5.33
C GLU A 37 -12.81 -6.55 -4.73
N GLY A 38 -11.68 -6.54 -5.44
CA GLY A 38 -10.45 -7.13 -4.94
C GLY A 38 -9.93 -6.43 -3.70
N ALA A 39 -10.00 -5.09 -3.70
CA ALA A 39 -9.60 -4.30 -2.55
C ALA A 39 -10.47 -4.61 -1.34
N LYS A 40 -11.78 -4.66 -1.54
CA LYS A 40 -12.71 -4.98 -0.45
C LYS A 40 -12.44 -6.37 0.11
N TYR A 41 -12.19 -7.33 -0.76
CA TYR A 41 -11.91 -8.69 -0.34
C TYR A 41 -10.66 -8.75 0.56
N ALA A 42 -9.60 -8.06 0.15
CA ALA A 42 -8.37 -8.02 0.93
C ALA A 42 -8.57 -7.34 2.28
N ILE A 43 -9.34 -6.24 2.30
CA ILE A 43 -9.65 -5.53 3.54
C ILE A 43 -10.51 -6.41 4.45
N ASP A 44 -11.48 -7.11 3.89
CA ASP A 44 -12.32 -8.02 4.67
C ASP A 44 -11.49 -9.16 5.26
N LEU A 45 -10.52 -9.70 4.50
CA LEU A 45 -9.61 -10.72 5.01
C LEU A 45 -8.82 -10.20 6.20
N LEU A 46 -8.34 -8.96 6.13
CA LEU A 46 -7.63 -8.34 7.25
C LEU A 46 -8.53 -8.21 8.47
N GLY A 47 -9.80 -7.85 8.27
CA GLY A 47 -10.75 -7.76 9.37
C GLY A 47 -11.02 -9.12 10.01
N ILE A 48 -11.13 -10.16 9.20
CA ILE A 48 -11.32 -11.52 9.71
C ILE A 48 -10.07 -11.93 10.50
N LEU A 49 -8.89 -11.63 9.96
CA LEU A 49 -7.65 -11.97 10.61
C LEU A 49 -7.54 -11.28 11.96
N GLU A 50 -7.91 -10.00 12.03
CA GLU A 50 -7.90 -9.25 13.29
C GLU A 50 -8.81 -9.93 14.32
N ALA A 51 -10.03 -10.27 13.90
CA ALA A 51 -11.00 -10.89 14.80
C ALA A 51 -10.53 -12.27 15.30
N LYS A 52 -9.98 -13.07 14.39
CA LYS A 52 -9.56 -14.43 14.72
C LYS A 52 -8.30 -14.51 15.57
N THR A 53 -7.48 -13.48 15.54
CA THR A 53 -6.23 -13.44 16.31
C THR A 53 -6.36 -12.62 17.58
N LYS A 54 -7.53 -12.10 17.88
CA LYS A 54 -7.73 -11.24 19.04
C LYS A 54 -7.33 -11.99 20.31
N GLY A 55 -6.50 -11.33 21.11
CA GLY A 55 -5.98 -11.93 22.35
C GLY A 55 -4.70 -12.73 22.15
N ASN A 56 -4.27 -12.95 20.92
CA ASN A 56 -3.05 -13.69 20.61
C ASN A 56 -1.97 -12.83 19.98
N LEU A 57 -2.20 -11.53 19.85
CA LEU A 57 -1.24 -10.64 19.23
C LEU A 57 -0.45 -9.87 20.28
N GLU A 58 0.80 -9.60 19.96
CA GLU A 58 1.60 -8.68 20.75
C GLU A 58 1.06 -7.25 20.53
N PRO A 59 1.33 -6.34 21.48
CA PRO A 59 0.79 -4.97 21.35
C PRO A 59 1.14 -4.30 20.03
N ALA A 60 2.37 -4.50 19.53
CA ALA A 60 2.79 -3.92 18.26
C ALA A 60 2.01 -4.51 17.08
N GLU A 61 1.73 -5.81 17.12
CA GLU A 61 0.97 -6.48 16.08
C GLU A 61 -0.49 -6.04 16.08
N SER A 62 -1.06 -5.90 17.27
CA SER A 62 -2.44 -5.44 17.43
C SER A 62 -2.61 -4.02 16.91
N ALA A 63 -1.66 -3.14 17.24
CA ALA A 63 -1.69 -1.76 16.75
C ALA A 63 -1.52 -1.71 15.24
N ALA A 64 -0.63 -2.54 14.69
CA ALA A 64 -0.36 -2.56 13.26
C ALA A 64 -1.60 -2.94 12.46
N VAL A 65 -2.30 -4.01 12.88
CA VAL A 65 -3.48 -4.44 12.13
C VAL A 65 -4.62 -3.43 12.25
N ALA A 66 -4.78 -2.81 13.41
CA ALA A 66 -5.83 -1.80 13.61
C ALA A 66 -5.59 -0.57 12.74
N ASP A 67 -4.36 -0.07 12.73
CA ASP A 67 -4.00 1.10 11.93
C ASP A 67 -4.14 0.82 10.45
N LEU A 68 -3.67 -0.34 10.02
CA LEU A 68 -3.74 -0.75 8.62
C LEU A 68 -5.19 -0.83 8.15
N LEU A 69 -6.05 -1.46 8.93
CA LEU A 69 -7.47 -1.57 8.60
C LEU A 69 -8.13 -0.20 8.51
N GLN A 70 -7.84 0.67 9.47
CA GLN A 70 -8.40 2.02 9.46
C GLN A 70 -8.01 2.77 8.19
N ASN A 71 -6.72 2.75 7.87
CA ASN A 71 -6.21 3.47 6.70
C ASN A 71 -6.77 2.91 5.40
N LEU A 72 -6.83 1.59 5.27
CA LEU A 72 -7.34 0.97 4.06
C LEU A 72 -8.85 1.20 3.89
N ARG A 73 -9.61 1.17 4.98
CA ARG A 73 -11.04 1.44 4.93
C ARG A 73 -11.33 2.87 4.53
N LEU A 74 -10.54 3.83 5.04
CA LEU A 74 -10.67 5.23 4.64
C LEU A 74 -10.36 5.40 3.16
N SER A 75 -9.26 4.80 2.69
CA SER A 75 -8.89 4.87 1.28
C SER A 75 -9.97 4.26 0.40
N PHE A 76 -10.52 3.13 0.82
CA PHE A 76 -11.59 2.47 0.07
C PHE A 76 -12.80 3.39 -0.09
N VAL A 77 -13.22 4.03 1.00
CA VAL A 77 -14.37 4.92 0.96
C VAL A 77 -14.11 6.10 0.03
N GLN A 78 -12.92 6.69 0.12
CA GLN A 78 -12.56 7.82 -0.72
C GLN A 78 -12.55 7.45 -2.20
N ILE A 79 -11.95 6.33 -2.54
CA ILE A 79 -11.89 5.87 -3.93
C ILE A 79 -13.28 5.48 -4.43
N SER A 80 -14.12 4.88 -3.58
CA SER A 80 -15.49 4.52 -3.95
C SER A 80 -16.32 5.73 -4.29
N LYS A 81 -16.15 6.82 -3.54
CA LYS A 81 -16.91 8.05 -3.75
C LYS A 81 -16.42 8.87 -4.92
N ASN A 82 -15.12 8.91 -5.11
CA ASN A 82 -14.49 9.72 -6.15
C ASN A 82 -13.44 8.87 -6.87
N PRO A 83 -13.87 7.89 -7.69
CA PRO A 83 -12.91 7.04 -8.38
C PRO A 83 -12.06 7.89 -9.34
N PRO A 84 -10.75 7.63 -9.42
CA PRO A 84 -9.92 8.35 -10.36
C PRO A 84 -10.29 8.02 -11.79
N THR A 85 -10.14 9.00 -12.67
CA THR A 85 -10.39 8.81 -14.10
C THR A 85 -9.27 7.96 -14.69
N PRO A 86 -9.50 7.34 -15.87
CA PRO A 86 -8.41 6.62 -16.54
C PRO A 86 -7.19 7.50 -16.80
N GLU A 87 -7.41 8.79 -17.09
CA GLU A 87 -6.31 9.73 -17.31
C GLU A 87 -5.50 9.94 -16.03
N GLU A 88 -6.19 10.07 -14.90
CA GLU A 88 -5.53 10.24 -13.60
C GLU A 88 -4.72 9.00 -13.23
N LEU A 89 -5.27 7.81 -13.52
CA LEU A 89 -4.56 6.56 -13.27
C LEU A 89 -3.32 6.45 -14.14
N LEU A 90 -3.44 6.83 -15.41
CA LEU A 90 -2.32 6.81 -16.34
C LEU A 90 -1.23 7.78 -15.90
N ALA A 91 -1.62 8.98 -15.50
CA ALA A 91 -0.67 9.98 -15.00
C ALA A 91 0.06 9.50 -13.76
N ALA A 92 -0.68 8.86 -12.83
CA ALA A 92 -0.08 8.29 -11.62
C ALA A 92 0.92 7.18 -11.96
N SER A 93 0.57 6.31 -12.92
CA SER A 93 1.46 5.24 -13.36
C SER A 93 2.75 5.81 -13.96
N GLN A 94 2.61 6.81 -14.82
CA GLN A 94 3.77 7.43 -15.44
C GLN A 94 4.65 8.16 -14.44
N ALA A 95 4.03 8.86 -13.49
CA ALA A 95 4.76 9.58 -12.46
C ALA A 95 5.56 8.62 -11.57
N ARG A 96 4.94 7.49 -11.20
CA ARG A 96 5.61 6.49 -10.38
C ARG A 96 6.73 5.80 -11.14
N SER A 97 6.51 5.49 -12.41
CA SER A 97 7.55 4.89 -13.25
C SER A 97 8.75 5.82 -13.39
N GLY A 98 8.48 7.10 -13.64
CA GLY A 98 9.54 8.09 -13.74
C GLY A 98 10.31 8.24 -12.44
N ARG A 99 9.61 8.15 -11.33
CA ARG A 99 10.25 8.23 -10.02
C ARG A 99 11.12 7.01 -9.75
N GLY A 100 10.67 5.85 -10.23
CA GLY A 100 11.44 4.63 -10.08
C GLY A 100 12.74 4.65 -10.85
N ASP A 101 12.79 5.41 -11.91
CA ASP A 101 14.01 5.59 -12.70
C ASP A 101 14.89 6.68 -12.12
N GLY A 102 14.34 7.49 -11.24
CA GLY A 102 15.08 8.57 -10.60
C GLY A 102 16.17 7.99 -9.73
N PRO A 103 17.15 8.61 -9.59
CA PRO A 103 18.27 8.22 -8.76
C PRO A 103 18.08 8.53 -7.29
N GLY A 104 17.12 8.65 -7.74
CA GLY A 104 17.19 9.10 -7.45
C GLY A 104 16.90 9.51 -6.75
N PRO A 105 16.86 9.35 -6.47
CA PRO A 105 16.92 9.91 -6.08
C PRO A 105 16.61 10.45 -5.52
N GLY A 106 16.26 10.17 -5.28
CA GLY A 106 16.33 10.68 -5.26
C GLY A 106 15.94 11.09 -4.63
N SER A 107 15.88 10.79 -4.47
CA SER A 107 16.01 11.23 -4.41
C SER A 107 15.88 11.84 -3.69
N VAL A 108 15.70 11.58 -3.27
CA VAL A 108 16.06 12.14 -3.09
C VAL A 108 16.21 12.80 -2.41
N PRO A 109 15.95 12.69 -2.08
CA PRO A 109 16.53 13.29 -1.86
C PRO A 109 16.62 13.81 -1.11
N GLU A 110 16.35 13.42 -0.80
CA GLU A 110 16.86 13.76 -0.73
C GLU A 110 17.13 14.26 -0.07
N LYS A 111 16.83 14.12 0.18
CA LYS A 111 17.39 14.43 0.31
C LYS A 111 17.85 14.93 0.58
N ASP A 112 17.39 14.61 0.87
CA ASP A 112 18.17 14.93 0.61
C ASP A 112 18.59 15.17 0.86
N GLY A 113 18.26 15.00 1.27
CA GLY A 113 18.98 15.04 0.92
C GLY A 113 19.27 15.04 1.38
N ALA A 114 19.06 14.74 1.72
CA ALA A 114 19.64 14.61 1.61
C ALA A 114 19.91 14.43 1.97
N GLY A 115 20.03 14.18 2.60
CA GLY A 115 20.71 13.76 2.23
C GLY A 115 20.94 13.59 2.86
N PRO A 116 20.42 12.87 2.86
CA PRO A 116 21.10 12.53 2.85
C PRO A 116 21.30 12.36 3.27
N LYS A 117 20.91 11.74 3.32
CA LYS A 117 21.47 11.45 3.05
C LYS A 117 21.71 11.13 3.34
N ILE A 118 21.36 10.61 3.50
CA ILE A 118 21.98 10.30 3.09
C ILE A 118 22.34 10.28 3.24
N VAL A 119 22.07 9.76 3.41
CA VAL A 119 22.78 9.76 2.98
C VAL A 119 22.97 9.61 3.17
N LEU A 120 22.81 9.10 3.41
CA LEU A 120 23.35 9.09 3.09
C LEU A 120 23.65 9.16 3.09
#